data_15296826a2b706af655a7218ea005465
#
_entry.id   15296826a2b706af655a7218ea005465
#
_cell.length_a   1.000
_cell.length_b   1.000
_cell.length_c   1.000
_cell.angle_alpha   90.00
_cell.angle_beta   90.00
_cell.angle_gamma   90.00
#
_symmetry.space_group_name_H-M   'P 1'
#
loop_
_entity.id
_entity.type
_entity.pdbx_description
1 polymer ?
#
loop_
_entity_poly.entity_id
_entity_poly.type
_entity_poly.pdbx_seq_one_letter_code
_entity_poly.pdbx_strand_id
1 'polypeptide(L)'
;IPGIMEHLERAGVHSGDSISIYPPQHISEDIQAQILDETKRISNALKIIGMINIQFIEFRGELNIIEVNPRSSRTVPYITKVTGVPVIDIATNVMLGSKLADMGYSTGIAPTPDVVAVKVPVFSTEKLPQVEVSLGPEMRSTGEVLGVGYNLENALYKGFIASGMTVPKA
;
A
#
# COMPACT_ATOMS: atom_id res chain seq x y z
N ILE A 1 0.08 11.31 -6.62
CA ILE A 1 -0.05 10.12 -5.74
C ILE A 1 0.11 8.89 -6.62
N PRO A 2 1.04 7.96 -6.32
CA PRO A 2 1.27 6.77 -7.15
C PRO A 2 0.14 5.74 -7.07
N GLY A 3 -0.61 5.69 -5.97
CA GLY A 3 -1.77 4.80 -5.85
C GLY A 3 -2.39 4.81 -4.46
N ILE A 4 -3.63 4.30 -4.41
CA ILE A 4 -4.38 4.00 -3.18
C ILE A 4 -4.49 2.49 -3.08
N MET A 5 -4.17 1.92 -1.92
CA MET A 5 -4.25 0.48 -1.66
C MET A 5 -5.31 0.21 -0.62
N GLU A 6 -6.04 -0.88 -0.82
CA GLU A 6 -7.05 -1.37 0.11
C GLU A 6 -6.47 -2.51 0.95
N HIS A 7 -6.71 -2.51 2.28
CA HIS A 7 -6.37 -3.63 3.15
C HIS A 7 -7.56 -4.58 3.29
N LEU A 8 -7.31 -5.89 3.26
CA LEU A 8 -8.32 -6.92 3.48
C LEU A 8 -8.63 -7.12 4.96
N GLU A 9 -7.63 -6.98 5.82
CA GLU A 9 -7.80 -7.12 7.26
C GLU A 9 -8.51 -5.91 7.84
N ARG A 10 -9.22 -6.17 8.94
CA ARG A 10 -9.91 -5.11 9.69
C ARG A 10 -8.91 -4.15 10.34
N ALA A 11 -9.39 -2.94 10.62
CA ALA A 11 -8.66 -1.98 11.43
C ALA A 11 -8.18 -2.58 12.76
N GLY A 12 -6.94 -2.26 13.14
CA GLY A 12 -6.28 -2.83 14.33
C GLY A 12 -5.18 -3.84 13.99
N VAL A 13 -5.11 -4.34 12.75
CA VAL A 13 -3.96 -5.09 12.25
C VAL A 13 -2.94 -4.11 11.66
N HIS A 14 -1.66 -4.31 12.01
CA HIS A 14 -0.59 -3.49 11.48
C HIS A 14 -0.53 -3.57 9.95
N SER A 15 -0.35 -2.44 9.27
CA SER A 15 -0.35 -2.35 7.80
C SER A 15 0.70 -3.25 7.12
N GLY A 16 1.83 -3.49 7.80
CA GLY A 16 2.86 -4.44 7.34
C GLY A 16 2.40 -5.89 7.32
N ASP A 17 1.44 -6.24 8.17
CA ASP A 17 0.90 -7.60 8.33
C ASP A 17 -0.40 -7.81 7.56
N SER A 18 -0.93 -6.75 6.97
CA SER A 18 -2.16 -6.80 6.18
C SER A 18 -1.88 -7.16 4.72
N ILE A 19 -2.79 -7.96 4.14
CA ILE A 19 -2.88 -8.14 2.70
C ILE A 19 -3.40 -6.84 2.10
N SER A 20 -2.70 -6.30 1.11
CA SER A 20 -3.11 -5.05 0.47
C SER A 20 -3.33 -5.26 -1.02
N ILE A 21 -4.42 -4.70 -1.53
CA ILE A 21 -4.86 -4.84 -2.92
C ILE A 21 -4.67 -3.51 -3.65
N TYR A 22 -4.22 -3.56 -4.88
CA TYR A 22 -4.14 -2.43 -5.79
C TYR A 22 -4.59 -2.85 -7.21
N PRO A 23 -5.45 -2.09 -7.88
CA PRO A 23 -6.22 -0.96 -7.35
C PRO A 23 -7.24 -1.41 -6.29
N PRO A 24 -7.78 -0.48 -5.46
CA PRO A 24 -8.80 -0.81 -4.47
C PRO A 24 -10.05 -1.36 -5.16
N GLN A 25 -10.69 -2.36 -4.55
CA GLN A 25 -11.83 -3.08 -5.11
C GLN A 25 -13.18 -2.66 -4.50
N HIS A 26 -13.16 -2.24 -3.23
CA HIS A 26 -14.38 -1.94 -2.46
C HIS A 26 -14.42 -0.49 -1.96
N ILE A 27 -13.39 0.31 -2.20
CA ILE A 27 -13.35 1.73 -1.83
C ILE A 27 -14.04 2.54 -2.93
N SER A 28 -15.15 3.19 -2.60
CA SER A 28 -15.91 3.99 -3.56
C SER A 28 -15.08 5.16 -4.13
N GLU A 29 -15.46 5.65 -5.30
CA GLU A 29 -14.80 6.81 -5.94
C GLU A 29 -14.87 8.06 -5.04
N ASP A 30 -15.98 8.26 -4.32
CA ASP A 30 -16.14 9.38 -3.39
C ASP A 30 -15.14 9.30 -2.24
N ILE A 31 -14.92 8.12 -1.67
CA ILE A 31 -13.91 7.92 -0.61
C ILE A 31 -12.50 8.09 -1.18
N GLN A 32 -12.24 7.60 -2.38
CA GLN A 32 -10.93 7.81 -3.04
C GLN A 32 -10.67 9.31 -3.27
N ALA A 33 -11.68 10.08 -3.69
CA ALA A 33 -11.56 11.52 -3.85
C ALA A 33 -11.28 12.22 -2.50
N GLN A 34 -11.94 11.81 -1.42
CA GLN A 34 -11.65 12.31 -0.07
C GLN A 34 -10.21 11.99 0.36
N ILE A 35 -9.72 10.76 0.12
CA ILE A 35 -8.34 10.36 0.40
C ILE A 35 -7.34 11.27 -0.33
N LEU A 36 -7.61 11.58 -1.60
CA LEU A 36 -6.76 12.46 -2.40
C LEU A 36 -6.70 13.88 -1.82
N ASP A 37 -7.86 14.45 -1.46
CA ASP A 37 -7.94 15.80 -0.87
C ASP A 37 -7.25 15.86 0.50
N GLU A 38 -7.56 14.93 1.39
CA GLU A 38 -6.92 14.87 2.71
C GLU A 38 -5.42 14.64 2.62
N THR A 39 -4.96 13.77 1.71
CA THR A 39 -3.52 13.56 1.48
C THR A 39 -2.84 14.88 1.06
N LYS A 40 -3.46 15.65 0.18
CA LYS A 40 -2.95 16.95 -0.25
C LYS A 40 -2.92 17.96 0.90
N ARG A 41 -3.99 18.05 1.69
CA ARG A 41 -4.08 18.93 2.86
C ARG A 41 -3.00 18.61 3.90
N ILE A 42 -2.84 17.34 4.24
CA ILE A 42 -1.83 16.86 5.20
C ILE A 42 -0.42 17.16 4.68
N SER A 43 -0.13 16.81 3.43
CA SER A 43 1.19 17.02 2.84
C SER A 43 1.59 18.49 2.84
N ASN A 44 0.64 19.38 2.53
CA ASN A 44 0.87 20.83 2.55
C ASN A 44 1.05 21.36 3.98
N ALA A 45 0.22 20.93 4.92
CA ALA A 45 0.29 21.37 6.32
C ALA A 45 1.60 20.96 7.00
N LEU A 46 2.07 19.74 6.70
CA LEU A 46 3.33 19.22 7.21
C LEU A 46 4.55 19.63 6.37
N LYS A 47 4.34 20.38 5.27
CA LYS A 47 5.41 20.80 4.33
C LYS A 47 6.29 19.65 3.86
N ILE A 48 5.67 18.53 3.49
CA ILE A 48 6.38 17.31 3.10
C ILE A 48 7.15 17.56 1.80
N ILE A 49 8.43 17.25 1.82
CA ILE A 49 9.31 17.21 0.65
C ILE A 49 9.82 15.77 0.50
N GLY A 50 9.46 15.09 -0.58
CA GLY A 50 9.81 13.69 -0.81
C GLY A 50 8.60 12.77 -0.75
N MET A 51 8.64 11.75 0.11
CA MET A 51 7.61 10.72 0.22
C MET A 51 6.77 10.83 1.49
N ILE A 52 5.51 10.46 1.37
CA ILE A 52 4.60 10.28 2.48
C ILE A 52 3.76 9.02 2.26
N ASN A 53 3.55 8.26 3.31
CA ASN A 53 2.59 7.17 3.37
C ASN A 53 1.57 7.51 4.45
N ILE A 54 0.28 7.50 4.09
CA ILE A 54 -0.82 7.80 5.01
C ILE A 54 -1.74 6.59 5.06
N GLN A 55 -2.14 6.21 6.26
CA GLN A 55 -3.10 5.16 6.49
C GLN A 55 -4.42 5.75 6.97
N PHE A 56 -5.48 5.40 6.28
CA PHE A 56 -6.84 5.83 6.57
C PHE A 56 -7.70 4.66 7.04
N ILE A 57 -8.74 4.96 7.79
CA ILE A 57 -9.89 4.08 8.04
C ILE A 57 -11.14 4.77 7.51
N GLU A 58 -11.90 4.09 6.67
CA GLU A 58 -13.28 4.44 6.37
C GLU A 58 -14.19 3.73 7.37
N PHE A 59 -15.08 4.49 8.00
CA PHE A 59 -16.10 3.96 8.88
C PHE A 59 -17.40 4.74 8.72
N ARG A 60 -18.44 4.07 8.21
CA ARG A 60 -19.78 4.66 7.99
C ARG A 60 -19.79 5.91 7.10
N GLY A 61 -18.96 5.92 6.08
CA GLY A 61 -18.81 7.05 5.15
C GLY A 61 -17.89 8.18 5.66
N GLU A 62 -17.32 8.04 6.85
CA GLU A 62 -16.36 8.99 7.40
C GLU A 62 -14.94 8.46 7.23
N LEU A 63 -14.04 9.33 6.75
CA LEU A 63 -12.63 9.03 6.59
C LEU A 63 -11.84 9.51 7.82
N ASN A 64 -11.11 8.60 8.45
CA ASN A 64 -10.29 8.88 9.62
C ASN A 64 -8.82 8.55 9.32
N ILE A 65 -7.89 9.33 9.88
CA ILE A 65 -6.45 9.11 9.74
C ILE A 65 -5.95 8.30 10.92
N ILE A 66 -5.25 7.19 10.64
CA ILE A 66 -4.60 6.39 11.68
C ILE A 66 -3.14 6.82 11.84
N GLU A 67 -2.45 6.95 10.70
CA GLU A 67 -1.00 7.08 10.71
C GLU A 67 -0.53 7.94 9.53
N VAL A 68 0.48 8.78 9.77
CA VAL A 68 1.15 9.59 8.75
C VAL A 68 2.65 9.34 8.87
N ASN A 69 3.24 8.76 7.83
CA ASN A 69 4.66 8.42 7.76
C ASN A 69 5.36 9.24 6.67
N PRO A 70 6.04 10.35 7.00
CA PRO A 70 6.81 11.14 6.04
C PRO A 70 8.17 10.48 5.73
N ARG A 71 8.14 9.27 5.23
CA ARG A 71 9.31 8.44 4.93
C ARG A 71 8.96 7.34 3.94
N SER A 72 9.97 6.64 3.42
CA SER A 72 9.79 5.40 2.67
C SER A 72 9.15 4.32 3.54
N SER A 73 8.40 3.43 2.90
CA SER A 73 7.79 2.24 3.52
C SER A 73 8.05 1.01 2.65
N ARG A 74 7.79 -0.18 3.18
CA ARG A 74 7.85 -1.42 2.39
C ARG A 74 6.88 -1.43 1.21
N THR A 75 5.82 -0.65 1.28
CA THR A 75 4.85 -0.47 0.19
C THR A 75 5.43 0.21 -1.05
N VAL A 76 6.51 1.00 -0.90
CA VAL A 76 7.10 1.76 -2.03
C VAL A 76 7.65 0.85 -3.13
N PRO A 77 8.45 -0.20 -2.87
CA PRO A 77 8.87 -1.14 -3.90
C PRO A 77 7.70 -1.84 -4.59
N TYR A 78 6.65 -2.17 -3.82
CA TYR A 78 5.43 -2.77 -4.34
C TYR A 78 4.72 -1.84 -5.34
N ILE A 79 4.37 -0.62 -4.91
CA ILE A 79 3.62 0.32 -5.75
C ILE A 79 4.44 0.75 -6.97
N THR A 80 5.75 0.95 -6.82
CA THR A 80 6.67 1.24 -7.92
C THR A 80 6.63 0.15 -8.98
N LYS A 81 6.69 -1.12 -8.56
CA LYS A 81 6.70 -2.26 -9.49
C LYS A 81 5.38 -2.42 -10.22
N VAL A 82 4.27 -2.16 -9.56
CA VAL A 82 2.93 -2.34 -10.13
C VAL A 82 2.54 -1.19 -11.04
N THR A 83 2.83 0.04 -10.65
CA THR A 83 2.45 1.24 -11.43
C THR A 83 3.48 1.66 -12.47
N GLY A 84 4.72 1.17 -12.35
CA GLY A 84 5.85 1.65 -13.16
C GLY A 84 6.35 3.05 -12.76
N VAL A 85 5.76 3.67 -11.75
CA VAL A 85 6.18 5.00 -11.26
C VAL A 85 7.43 4.85 -10.39
N PRO A 86 8.59 5.42 -10.76
CA PRO A 86 9.83 5.27 -10.00
C PRO A 86 9.84 6.19 -8.76
N VAL A 87 9.04 5.82 -7.75
CA VAL A 87 8.73 6.66 -6.59
C VAL A 87 9.98 7.12 -5.82
N ILE A 88 10.98 6.24 -5.69
CA ILE A 88 12.24 6.56 -4.98
C ILE A 88 13.03 7.63 -5.74
N ASP A 89 13.19 7.46 -7.06
CA ASP A 89 13.95 8.41 -7.89
C ASP A 89 13.27 9.77 -7.91
N ILE A 90 11.93 9.78 -8.06
CA ILE A 90 11.14 11.03 -8.03
C ILE A 90 11.32 11.72 -6.68
N ALA A 91 11.15 11.00 -5.57
CA ALA A 91 11.28 11.57 -4.24
C ALA A 91 12.69 12.11 -3.96
N THR A 92 13.72 11.39 -4.40
CA THR A 92 15.12 11.83 -4.28
C THR A 92 15.35 13.13 -5.04
N ASN A 93 14.90 13.22 -6.29
CA ASN A 93 15.03 14.44 -7.09
C ASN A 93 14.27 15.61 -6.47
N VAL A 94 13.06 15.37 -5.93
CA VAL A 94 12.28 16.41 -5.23
C VAL A 94 13.03 16.89 -3.98
N MET A 95 13.61 16.00 -3.21
CA MET A 95 14.44 16.37 -2.02
C MET A 95 15.70 17.16 -2.42
N LEU A 96 16.22 16.95 -3.62
CA LEU A 96 17.34 17.72 -4.18
C LEU A 96 16.90 19.02 -4.85
N GLY A 97 15.61 19.38 -4.83
CA GLY A 97 15.08 20.65 -5.29
C GLY A 97 14.40 20.63 -6.65
N SER A 98 14.31 19.48 -7.34
CA SER A 98 13.55 19.37 -8.58
C SER A 98 12.05 19.49 -8.34
N LYS A 99 11.31 20.03 -9.30
CA LYS A 99 9.84 20.08 -9.23
C LYS A 99 9.25 18.89 -9.99
N LEU A 100 8.14 18.35 -9.48
CA LEU A 100 7.42 17.25 -10.14
C LEU A 100 7.04 17.58 -11.59
N ALA A 101 6.62 18.83 -11.85
CA ALA A 101 6.27 19.29 -13.18
C ALA A 101 7.45 19.21 -14.19
N ASP A 102 8.67 19.50 -13.73
CA ASP A 102 9.88 19.45 -14.56
C ASP A 102 10.25 18.00 -14.92
N MET A 103 9.78 17.04 -14.15
CA MET A 103 9.95 15.60 -14.37
C MET A 103 8.77 14.96 -15.12
N GLY A 104 7.81 15.76 -15.61
CA GLY A 104 6.66 15.30 -16.36
C GLY A 104 5.52 14.74 -15.50
N TYR A 105 5.52 14.95 -14.18
CA TYR A 105 4.45 14.51 -13.28
C TYR A 105 3.49 15.66 -12.96
N SER A 106 2.19 15.35 -13.05
CA SER A 106 1.10 16.26 -12.69
C SER A 106 0.56 15.99 -11.28
N THR A 107 -0.41 16.80 -10.87
CA THR A 107 -1.20 16.56 -9.64
C THR A 107 -2.21 15.43 -9.86
N GLY A 108 -2.63 14.78 -8.77
CA GLY A 108 -3.63 13.71 -8.79
C GLY A 108 -3.04 12.33 -8.58
N ILE A 109 -3.79 11.32 -9.00
CA ILE A 109 -3.38 9.91 -8.93
C ILE A 109 -2.79 9.46 -10.27
N ALA A 110 -1.77 8.62 -10.21
CA ALA A 110 -1.19 8.00 -11.40
C ALA A 110 -2.21 7.07 -12.09
N PRO A 111 -2.09 6.87 -13.42
CA PRO A 111 -2.96 5.93 -14.14
C PRO A 111 -2.95 4.54 -13.51
N THR A 112 -4.13 3.95 -13.41
CA THR A 112 -4.28 2.58 -12.89
C THR A 112 -3.88 1.57 -13.98
N PRO A 113 -3.02 0.58 -13.70
CA PRO A 113 -2.68 -0.46 -14.64
C PRO A 113 -3.84 -1.45 -14.84
N ASP A 114 -3.83 -2.16 -15.97
CA ASP A 114 -4.84 -3.19 -16.33
C ASP A 114 -4.63 -4.52 -15.59
N VAL A 115 -4.04 -4.49 -14.41
CA VAL A 115 -3.79 -5.66 -13.57
C VAL A 115 -4.19 -5.39 -12.14
N VAL A 116 -4.57 -6.47 -11.43
CA VAL A 116 -4.72 -6.45 -9.99
C VAL A 116 -3.44 -6.97 -9.35
N ALA A 117 -2.96 -6.27 -8.36
CA ALA A 117 -1.79 -6.64 -7.60
C ALA A 117 -2.12 -6.77 -6.12
N VAL A 118 -1.56 -7.79 -5.48
CA VAL A 118 -1.77 -8.08 -4.06
C VAL A 118 -0.43 -8.19 -3.36
N LYS A 119 -0.26 -7.42 -2.31
CA LYS A 119 0.83 -7.58 -1.36
C LYS A 119 0.40 -8.59 -0.29
N VAL A 120 1.15 -9.66 -0.12
CA VAL A 120 0.90 -10.67 0.92
C VAL A 120 2.07 -10.65 1.91
N PRO A 121 1.83 -10.49 3.22
CA PRO A 121 2.89 -10.54 4.23
C PRO A 121 3.47 -11.95 4.35
N VAL A 122 4.76 -12.03 4.71
CA VAL A 122 5.44 -13.28 5.01
C VAL A 122 5.83 -13.30 6.47
N PHE A 123 5.52 -14.42 7.14
CA PHE A 123 5.83 -14.63 8.55
C PHE A 123 6.84 -15.77 8.71
N SER A 124 7.90 -15.54 9.45
CA SER A 124 8.91 -16.57 9.75
C SER A 124 8.59 -17.39 11.01
N THR A 125 7.31 -17.58 11.31
CA THR A 125 6.85 -18.27 12.54
C THR A 125 7.24 -19.74 12.58
N GLU A 126 7.43 -20.40 11.44
CA GLU A 126 7.92 -21.79 11.37
C GLU A 126 9.29 -21.99 12.02
N LYS A 127 10.10 -20.93 12.08
CA LYS A 127 11.42 -20.92 12.70
C LYS A 127 11.39 -20.55 14.19
N LEU A 128 10.23 -20.12 14.70
CA LEU A 128 10.04 -19.62 16.06
C LEU A 128 8.77 -20.22 16.67
N PRO A 129 8.78 -21.52 17.04
CA PRO A 129 7.56 -22.26 17.43
C PRO A 129 6.88 -21.77 18.70
N GLN A 130 7.46 -20.81 19.43
CA GLN A 130 6.88 -20.23 20.65
C GLN A 130 6.27 -18.83 20.44
N VAL A 131 6.22 -18.34 19.19
CA VAL A 131 5.66 -17.01 18.91
C VAL A 131 4.17 -17.12 18.68
N GLU A 132 3.42 -16.30 19.39
CA GLU A 132 1.97 -16.14 19.15
C GLU A 132 1.70 -15.57 17.76
N VAL A 133 0.81 -16.20 17.00
CA VAL A 133 0.54 -15.92 15.57
C VAL A 133 -0.62 -14.92 15.40
N SER A 134 -1.24 -14.45 16.49
CA SER A 134 -2.35 -13.48 16.38
C SER A 134 -1.89 -12.16 15.83
N LEU A 135 -2.58 -11.65 14.79
CA LEU A 135 -2.34 -10.35 14.21
C LEU A 135 -2.90 -9.24 15.12
N GLY A 136 -2.16 -8.16 15.24
CA GLY A 136 -2.51 -7.03 16.09
C GLY A 136 -1.83 -5.73 15.63
N PRO A 137 -1.75 -4.73 16.51
CA PRO A 137 -1.18 -3.43 16.15
C PRO A 137 0.35 -3.45 15.98
N GLU A 138 1.03 -4.50 16.44
CA GLU A 138 2.46 -4.67 16.29
C GLU A 138 2.79 -5.46 15.02
N MET A 139 3.78 -4.98 14.26
CA MET A 139 4.23 -5.66 13.06
C MET A 139 5.00 -6.95 13.39
N ARG A 140 4.53 -8.08 12.85
CA ARG A 140 5.11 -9.43 13.03
C ARG A 140 5.67 -10.02 11.73
N SER A 141 5.27 -9.49 10.58
CA SER A 141 5.77 -9.95 9.29
C SER A 141 7.26 -9.64 9.12
N THR A 142 7.98 -10.59 8.54
CA THR A 142 9.42 -10.49 8.28
C THR A 142 9.73 -10.14 6.83
N GLY A 143 8.74 -10.21 5.95
CA GLY A 143 8.84 -9.90 4.54
C GLY A 143 7.47 -9.72 3.90
N GLU A 144 7.48 -9.54 2.60
CA GLU A 144 6.27 -9.45 1.79
C GLU A 144 6.54 -9.98 0.39
N VAL A 145 5.49 -10.48 -0.26
CA VAL A 145 5.51 -10.94 -1.65
C VAL A 145 4.44 -10.23 -2.45
N LEU A 146 4.64 -10.20 -3.76
CA LEU A 146 3.74 -9.60 -4.73
C LEU A 146 3.08 -10.69 -5.58
N GLY A 147 1.74 -10.75 -5.56
CA GLY A 147 0.93 -11.47 -6.53
C GLY A 147 0.37 -10.51 -7.57
N VAL A 148 0.45 -10.84 -8.86
CA VAL A 148 -0.13 -10.03 -9.94
C VAL A 148 -0.99 -10.92 -10.83
N GLY A 149 -2.19 -10.47 -11.12
CA GLY A 149 -3.17 -11.18 -11.97
C GLY A 149 -4.05 -10.22 -12.74
N TYR A 150 -4.86 -10.75 -13.65
CA TYR A 150 -5.89 -9.97 -14.36
C TYR A 150 -7.16 -9.76 -13.53
N ASN A 151 -7.31 -10.51 -12.43
CA ASN A 151 -8.36 -10.38 -11.45
C ASN A 151 -7.82 -10.65 -10.05
N LEU A 152 -8.63 -10.36 -9.03
CA LEU A 152 -8.25 -10.47 -7.63
C LEU A 152 -7.90 -11.91 -7.23
N GLU A 153 -8.68 -12.89 -7.66
CA GLU A 153 -8.48 -14.30 -7.32
C GLU A 153 -7.12 -14.81 -7.81
N ASN A 154 -6.77 -14.49 -9.06
CA ASN A 154 -5.46 -14.84 -9.62
C ASN A 154 -4.29 -14.16 -8.88
N ALA A 155 -4.46 -12.88 -8.54
CA ALA A 155 -3.45 -12.15 -7.81
C ALA A 155 -3.26 -12.71 -6.39
N LEU A 156 -4.35 -12.99 -5.67
CA LEU A 156 -4.34 -13.62 -4.35
C LEU A 156 -3.69 -15.01 -4.39
N TYR A 157 -4.11 -15.86 -5.32
CA TYR A 157 -3.56 -17.20 -5.47
C TYR A 157 -2.02 -17.15 -5.64
N LYS A 158 -1.54 -16.31 -6.56
CA LYS A 158 -0.10 -16.15 -6.78
C LYS A 158 0.62 -15.59 -5.54
N GLY A 159 0.00 -14.63 -4.85
CA GLY A 159 0.54 -14.07 -3.61
C GLY A 159 0.65 -15.12 -2.50
N PHE A 160 -0.38 -15.94 -2.30
CA PHE A 160 -0.35 -17.02 -1.30
C PHE A 160 0.71 -18.06 -1.61
N ILE A 161 0.80 -18.53 -2.85
CA ILE A 161 1.86 -19.48 -3.25
C ILE A 161 3.24 -18.87 -3.03
N ALA A 162 3.44 -17.60 -3.40
CA ALA A 162 4.73 -16.92 -3.23
C ALA A 162 5.08 -16.67 -1.75
N SER A 163 4.09 -16.53 -0.87
CA SER A 163 4.30 -16.39 0.59
C SER A 163 4.59 -17.73 1.30
N GLY A 164 4.51 -18.84 0.58
CA GLY A 164 4.68 -20.19 1.15
C GLY A 164 3.38 -20.79 1.71
N MET A 165 2.25 -20.11 1.59
CA MET A 165 0.97 -20.64 2.03
C MET A 165 0.49 -21.77 1.12
N THR A 166 0.02 -22.86 1.71
CA THR A 166 -0.61 -23.96 0.98
C THR A 166 -2.07 -23.61 0.68
N VAL A 167 -2.39 -23.48 -0.59
CA VAL A 167 -3.79 -23.30 -1.02
C VAL A 167 -4.39 -24.68 -1.26
N PRO A 168 -5.47 -25.07 -0.56
CA PRO A 168 -6.13 -26.35 -0.79
C PRO A 168 -6.57 -26.46 -2.26
N LYS A 169 -6.35 -27.62 -2.85
CA LYS A 169 -6.96 -27.95 -4.14
C LYS A 169 -8.42 -28.29 -3.90
N ALA A 170 -9.31 -27.64 -4.63
CA ALA A 170 -10.74 -28.00 -4.65
C ALA A 170 -10.96 -29.40 -5.24
#